data_5904e73519642e9cafc2b71d99b310cd
#
_entry.id   5904e73519642e9cafc2b71d99b310cd
#
_cell.length_a   1.000
_cell.length_b   1.000
_cell.length_c   1.000
_cell.angle_alpha   90.00
_cell.angle_beta   90.00
_cell.angle_gamma   90.00
#
_symmetry.space_group_name_H-M   'P 1'
#
loop_
_entity.id
_entity.type
_entity.pdbx_description
1 polymer ?
#
loop_
_entity_poly.entity_id
_entity_poly.type
_entity_poly.pdbx_seq_one_letter_code
_entity_poly.pdbx_strand_id
1 'polypeptide(L)'
;LYVNHKIQLSREKHLLKPLGELVEVDSRKMSIYTEGSGEQTIVFMSGSGTCSPILDFKSLYSLLSDKYRIVVVEKFGYGFSDITDTSRDIDTMLENTRTALSEAGISRPYVLCPHSMSGIEALYLGQKYPSEVSAIVGLDMSVPEAYENMQINIPLMKFLQFGANIGITRIGDFSESAAITIGTLTDEEKDIYRAIFFTRTLTNDMINEVSSIKSSAEKVGNSEMPQIPMLLFCSDGSGGTGYTKEQWQGMQADFAKQTNSEIIYLDCGHYVHDYEYNRIADEIMLFLDRSEALNES
;
A
#
# COMPACT_ATOMS: atom_id res chain seq x y z
N LEU A 1 -7.20 17.71 26.08
CA LEU A 1 -6.81 17.06 24.86
C LEU A 1 -7.68 15.82 24.58
N TYR A 2 -7.62 14.78 25.40
CA TYR A 2 -8.36 13.52 25.23
C TYR A 2 -9.88 13.72 25.06
N VAL A 3 -10.51 14.51 25.95
CA VAL A 3 -11.96 14.79 25.87
C VAL A 3 -12.30 15.49 24.55
N ASN A 4 -11.52 16.48 24.14
CA ASN A 4 -11.73 17.14 22.84
C ASN A 4 -11.60 16.14 21.67
N HIS A 5 -10.57 15.29 21.70
CA HIS A 5 -10.39 14.26 20.68
C HIS A 5 -11.62 13.34 20.57
N LYS A 6 -12.16 12.85 21.71
CA LYS A 6 -13.36 12.00 21.71
C LYS A 6 -14.61 12.73 21.17
N ILE A 7 -14.75 14.02 21.48
CA ILE A 7 -15.84 14.85 20.93
C ILE A 7 -15.71 14.97 19.41
N GLN A 8 -14.49 15.24 18.90
CA GLN A 8 -14.26 15.34 17.46
C GLN A 8 -14.49 14.01 16.75
N LEU A 9 -14.00 12.89 17.27
CA LEU A 9 -14.27 11.55 16.72
C LEU A 9 -15.79 11.28 16.63
N SER A 10 -16.56 11.71 17.64
CA SER A 10 -18.02 11.56 17.60
C SER A 10 -18.67 12.43 16.52
N ARG A 11 -18.14 13.62 16.29
CA ARG A 11 -18.64 14.53 15.23
C ARG A 11 -18.29 14.04 13.84
N GLU A 12 -17.11 13.44 13.67
CA GLU A 12 -16.59 12.92 12.41
C GLU A 12 -17.15 11.55 12.03
N LYS A 13 -17.85 10.88 12.95
CA LYS A 13 -18.39 9.52 12.73
C LYS A 13 -19.22 9.37 11.46
N HIS A 14 -19.94 10.43 11.05
CA HIS A 14 -20.77 10.41 9.83
C HIS A 14 -19.94 10.34 8.54
N LEU A 15 -18.64 10.71 8.57
CA LEU A 15 -17.67 10.61 7.48
C LEU A 15 -17.12 9.19 7.33
N LEU A 16 -17.16 8.40 8.41
CA LEU A 16 -16.57 7.05 8.45
C LEU A 16 -17.54 5.99 7.91
N LYS A 17 -18.03 6.20 6.69
CA LYS A 17 -18.82 5.20 5.95
C LYS A 17 -17.90 4.49 4.97
N PRO A 18 -17.87 3.15 4.96
CA PRO A 18 -17.02 2.40 4.03
C PRO A 18 -17.21 2.87 2.58
N LEU A 19 -16.10 3.17 1.90
CA LEU A 19 -16.07 3.51 0.48
C LEU A 19 -16.07 2.26 -0.40
N GLY A 20 -15.58 1.14 0.14
CA GLY A 20 -15.56 -0.17 -0.51
C GLY A 20 -16.56 -1.14 0.12
N GLU A 21 -16.58 -2.36 -0.42
CA GLU A 21 -17.29 -3.49 0.14
C GLU A 21 -16.56 -4.05 1.36
N LEU A 22 -17.30 -4.48 2.38
CA LEU A 22 -16.75 -5.15 3.56
C LEU A 22 -16.96 -6.67 3.42
N VAL A 23 -15.89 -7.38 3.11
CA VAL A 23 -15.89 -8.85 3.00
C VAL A 23 -15.46 -9.50 4.32
N GLU A 24 -15.84 -10.77 4.52
CA GLU A 24 -15.49 -11.49 5.74
C GLU A 24 -14.16 -12.26 5.56
N VAL A 25 -13.22 -12.02 6.46
CA VAL A 25 -11.94 -12.70 6.53
C VAL A 25 -11.68 -13.05 8.00
N ASP A 26 -11.55 -14.34 8.32
CA ASP A 26 -11.34 -14.84 9.69
C ASP A 26 -12.35 -14.27 10.72
N SER A 27 -13.64 -14.23 10.35
CA SER A 27 -14.73 -13.67 11.16
C SER A 27 -14.59 -12.17 11.48
N ARG A 28 -13.85 -11.44 10.67
CA ARG A 28 -13.62 -9.99 10.71
C ARG A 28 -13.95 -9.38 9.37
N LYS A 29 -14.12 -8.06 9.31
CA LYS A 29 -14.42 -7.35 8.07
C LYS A 29 -13.16 -6.70 7.50
N MET A 30 -12.90 -6.99 6.23
CA MET A 30 -11.86 -6.36 5.43
C MET A 30 -12.49 -5.54 4.30
N SER A 31 -12.01 -4.32 4.08
CA SER A 31 -12.52 -3.40 3.07
C SER A 31 -11.81 -3.62 1.74
N ILE A 32 -12.59 -3.83 0.69
CA ILE A 32 -12.12 -3.93 -0.70
C ILE A 32 -12.88 -2.90 -1.53
N TYR A 33 -12.13 -1.98 -2.13
CA TYR A 33 -12.69 -1.01 -3.07
C TYR A 33 -12.49 -1.50 -4.51
N THR A 34 -13.49 -1.30 -5.36
CA THR A 34 -13.41 -1.63 -6.78
C THR A 34 -13.93 -0.50 -7.63
N GLU A 35 -13.23 -0.21 -8.75
CA GLU A 35 -13.63 0.78 -9.75
C GLU A 35 -13.24 0.27 -11.14
N GLY A 36 -13.99 0.66 -12.19
CA GLY A 36 -13.73 0.21 -13.55
C GLY A 36 -14.18 -1.23 -13.80
N SER A 37 -14.11 -1.66 -15.08
CA SER A 37 -14.61 -2.96 -15.53
C SER A 37 -13.73 -3.62 -16.61
N GLY A 38 -12.45 -3.21 -16.71
CA GLY A 38 -11.49 -3.80 -17.64
C GLY A 38 -11.23 -5.29 -17.35
N GLU A 39 -10.72 -6.00 -18.34
CA GLU A 39 -10.40 -7.43 -18.22
C GLU A 39 -9.23 -7.68 -17.26
N GLN A 40 -8.19 -6.85 -17.33
CA GLN A 40 -7.07 -6.92 -16.39
C GLN A 40 -7.43 -6.23 -15.07
N THR A 41 -7.08 -6.88 -13.97
CA THR A 41 -7.28 -6.36 -12.61
C THR A 41 -5.98 -5.86 -12.02
N ILE A 42 -5.93 -4.58 -11.62
CA ILE A 42 -4.81 -3.97 -10.90
C ILE A 42 -5.17 -3.89 -9.40
N VAL A 43 -4.38 -4.56 -8.56
CA VAL A 43 -4.58 -4.62 -7.11
C VAL A 43 -3.57 -3.70 -6.43
N PHE A 44 -4.04 -2.57 -5.90
CA PHE A 44 -3.24 -1.63 -5.13
C PHE A 44 -3.07 -2.11 -3.69
N MET A 45 -1.82 -2.10 -3.23
CA MET A 45 -1.40 -2.60 -1.92
C MET A 45 -0.62 -1.51 -1.18
N SER A 46 -1.15 -1.05 -0.06
CA SER A 46 -0.57 0.08 0.69
C SER A 46 0.64 -0.32 1.53
N GLY A 47 1.58 0.62 1.64
CA GLY A 47 2.69 0.56 2.57
C GLY A 47 2.28 0.73 4.03
N SER A 48 3.27 0.68 4.92
CA SER A 48 3.06 0.86 6.35
C SER A 48 2.58 2.27 6.67
N GLY A 49 1.57 2.38 7.53
CA GLY A 49 1.10 3.67 8.05
C GLY A 49 0.16 4.46 7.13
N THR A 50 -0.09 4.00 5.91
CA THR A 50 -1.09 4.60 5.01
C THR A 50 -2.50 4.43 5.58
N CYS A 51 -3.00 5.46 6.29
CA CYS A 51 -4.24 5.34 7.06
C CYS A 51 -5.48 5.09 6.17
N SER A 52 -5.51 5.63 4.96
CA SER A 52 -6.64 5.49 4.03
C SER A 52 -6.16 5.08 2.63
N PRO A 53 -5.88 3.79 2.38
CA PRO A 53 -5.38 3.31 1.09
C PRO A 53 -6.24 3.71 -0.11
N ILE A 54 -7.57 3.61 0.02
CA ILE A 54 -8.49 3.98 -1.07
C ILE A 54 -8.30 5.43 -1.51
N LEU A 55 -8.19 6.35 -0.58
CA LEU A 55 -8.02 7.77 -0.90
C LEU A 55 -6.57 8.13 -1.26
N ASP A 56 -5.61 7.39 -0.71
CA ASP A 56 -4.18 7.59 -0.98
C ASP A 56 -3.81 7.30 -2.44
N PHE A 57 -4.33 6.20 -3.00
CA PHE A 57 -4.07 5.84 -4.39
C PHE A 57 -5.00 6.52 -5.41
N LYS A 58 -5.96 7.32 -4.98
CA LYS A 58 -7.02 7.83 -5.86
C LYS A 58 -6.50 8.61 -7.06
N SER A 59 -5.49 9.45 -6.87
CA SER A 59 -4.93 10.26 -7.96
C SER A 59 -4.45 9.40 -9.12
N LEU A 60 -3.86 8.24 -8.82
CA LEU A 60 -3.35 7.32 -9.82
C LEU A 60 -4.44 6.40 -10.38
N TYR A 61 -5.19 5.69 -9.52
CA TYR A 61 -6.09 4.67 -10.03
C TYR A 61 -7.25 5.26 -10.84
N SER A 62 -7.69 6.49 -10.56
CA SER A 62 -8.74 7.15 -11.34
C SER A 62 -8.35 7.38 -12.81
N LEU A 63 -7.06 7.45 -13.14
CA LEU A 63 -6.58 7.53 -14.52
C LEU A 63 -6.54 6.16 -15.22
N LEU A 64 -6.59 5.08 -14.46
CA LEU A 64 -6.49 3.72 -14.96
C LEU A 64 -7.86 3.01 -15.05
N SER A 65 -8.87 3.51 -14.32
CA SER A 65 -10.16 2.85 -14.15
C SER A 65 -11.00 2.77 -15.43
N ASP A 66 -10.74 3.61 -16.42
CA ASP A 66 -11.41 3.54 -17.75
C ASP A 66 -10.99 2.28 -18.53
N LYS A 67 -9.76 1.78 -18.30
CA LYS A 67 -9.17 0.66 -19.06
C LYS A 67 -9.09 -0.62 -18.24
N TYR A 68 -8.85 -0.51 -16.96
CA TYR A 68 -8.59 -1.63 -16.04
C TYR A 68 -9.66 -1.74 -14.97
N ARG A 69 -9.80 -2.94 -14.41
CA ARG A 69 -10.50 -3.14 -13.15
C ARG A 69 -9.55 -2.81 -12.00
N ILE A 70 -9.86 -1.77 -11.26
CA ILE A 70 -9.09 -1.34 -10.09
C ILE A 70 -9.60 -2.03 -8.84
N VAL A 71 -8.68 -2.49 -8.01
CA VAL A 71 -8.96 -3.01 -6.67
C VAL A 71 -8.00 -2.36 -5.70
N VAL A 72 -8.52 -1.84 -4.59
CA VAL A 72 -7.68 -1.35 -3.48
C VAL A 72 -7.99 -2.20 -2.25
N VAL A 73 -6.96 -2.83 -1.69
CA VAL A 73 -7.06 -3.65 -0.49
C VAL A 73 -6.71 -2.81 0.74
N GLU A 74 -7.66 -2.68 1.66
CA GLU A 74 -7.40 -2.12 2.97
C GLU A 74 -7.14 -3.27 3.95
N LYS A 75 -5.88 -3.53 4.27
CA LYS A 75 -5.48 -4.57 5.23
C LYS A 75 -6.14 -4.33 6.60
N PHE A 76 -6.18 -5.35 7.46
CA PHE A 76 -6.62 -5.14 8.85
C PHE A 76 -5.86 -4.00 9.52
N GLY A 77 -6.57 -3.15 10.23
CA GLY A 77 -6.03 -1.95 10.85
C GLY A 77 -5.94 -0.71 9.95
N TYR A 78 -6.21 -0.84 8.65
CA TYR A 78 -6.19 0.24 7.66
C TYR A 78 -7.60 0.63 7.23
N GLY A 79 -7.80 1.89 6.86
CA GLY A 79 -9.03 2.40 6.30
C GLY A 79 -10.29 1.98 7.06
N PHE A 80 -11.19 1.33 6.35
CA PHE A 80 -12.46 0.85 6.88
C PHE A 80 -12.42 -0.60 7.38
N SER A 81 -11.30 -1.30 7.26
CA SER A 81 -11.14 -2.65 7.78
C SER A 81 -11.14 -2.68 9.31
N ASP A 82 -11.53 -3.83 9.87
CA ASP A 82 -11.47 -4.04 11.31
C ASP A 82 -10.04 -3.90 11.84
N ILE A 83 -9.91 -3.45 13.08
CA ILE A 83 -8.67 -3.52 13.83
C ILE A 83 -8.65 -4.87 14.55
N THR A 84 -7.56 -5.61 14.38
CA THR A 84 -7.34 -6.89 15.02
C THR A 84 -6.15 -6.80 15.98
N ASP A 85 -5.87 -7.87 16.68
CA ASP A 85 -4.67 -8.02 17.53
C ASP A 85 -3.98 -9.35 17.20
N THR A 86 -4.15 -9.79 15.95
CA THR A 86 -3.58 -11.03 15.44
C THR A 86 -2.16 -10.83 14.94
N SER A 87 -1.44 -11.94 14.71
CA SER A 87 -0.13 -11.91 14.06
C SER A 87 -0.24 -11.25 12.68
N ARG A 88 0.77 -10.43 12.34
CA ARG A 88 0.93 -9.80 11.03
C ARG A 88 2.21 -10.30 10.34
N ASP A 89 2.54 -11.59 10.52
CA ASP A 89 3.54 -12.26 9.71
C ASP A 89 3.09 -12.36 8.24
N ILE A 90 4.06 -12.55 7.35
CA ILE A 90 3.82 -12.49 5.91
C ILE A 90 2.85 -13.58 5.42
N ASP A 91 2.82 -14.77 6.05
CA ASP A 91 1.90 -15.85 5.68
C ASP A 91 0.46 -15.47 6.03
N THR A 92 0.25 -14.97 7.25
CA THR A 92 -1.07 -14.53 7.71
C THR A 92 -1.59 -13.37 6.85
N MET A 93 -0.76 -12.36 6.56
CA MET A 93 -1.15 -11.22 5.74
C MET A 93 -1.51 -11.65 4.31
N LEU A 94 -0.69 -12.51 3.71
CA LEU A 94 -0.93 -13.02 2.36
C LEU A 94 -2.27 -13.77 2.27
N GLU A 95 -2.55 -14.70 3.19
CA GLU A 95 -3.81 -15.46 3.17
C GLU A 95 -5.02 -14.56 3.47
N ASN A 96 -4.89 -13.54 4.33
CA ASN A 96 -5.95 -12.55 4.54
C ASN A 96 -6.25 -11.78 3.23
N THR A 97 -5.22 -11.28 2.54
CA THR A 97 -5.37 -10.57 1.25
C THR A 97 -6.01 -11.46 0.19
N ARG A 98 -5.54 -12.71 0.04
CA ARG A 98 -6.08 -13.67 -0.93
C ARG A 98 -7.53 -14.02 -0.63
N THR A 99 -7.87 -14.25 0.64
CA THR A 99 -9.25 -14.52 1.08
C THR A 99 -10.14 -13.32 0.77
N ALA A 100 -9.71 -12.11 1.11
CA ALA A 100 -10.48 -10.90 0.85
C ALA A 100 -10.76 -10.69 -0.65
N LEU A 101 -9.76 -10.88 -1.51
CA LEU A 101 -9.93 -10.79 -2.96
C LEU A 101 -10.91 -11.86 -3.48
N SER A 102 -10.82 -13.07 -2.95
CA SER A 102 -11.73 -14.18 -3.33
C SER A 102 -13.17 -13.90 -2.88
N GLU A 103 -13.38 -13.45 -1.65
CA GLU A 103 -14.71 -13.12 -1.10
C GLU A 103 -15.34 -11.91 -1.83
N ALA A 104 -14.54 -10.97 -2.31
CA ALA A 104 -14.99 -9.87 -3.17
C ALA A 104 -15.22 -10.28 -4.64
N GLY A 105 -15.06 -11.57 -4.99
CA GLY A 105 -15.26 -12.08 -6.35
C GLY A 105 -14.25 -11.50 -7.37
N ILE A 106 -13.03 -11.20 -6.95
CA ILE A 106 -11.97 -10.68 -7.81
C ILE A 106 -11.27 -11.85 -8.51
N SER A 107 -11.32 -11.86 -9.84
CA SER A 107 -10.72 -12.92 -10.66
C SER A 107 -9.22 -12.76 -10.82
N ARG A 108 -8.49 -13.87 -10.81
CA ARG A 108 -7.04 -13.97 -11.10
C ARG A 108 -6.83 -14.11 -12.62
N PRO A 109 -5.60 -13.86 -13.15
CA PRO A 109 -4.44 -13.32 -12.45
C PRO A 109 -4.52 -11.82 -12.20
N TYR A 110 -3.72 -11.32 -11.23
CA TYR A 110 -3.66 -9.90 -10.86
C TYR A 110 -2.40 -9.23 -11.38
N VAL A 111 -2.50 -7.95 -11.74
CA VAL A 111 -1.36 -7.02 -11.72
C VAL A 111 -1.29 -6.47 -10.29
N LEU A 112 -0.23 -6.77 -9.55
CA LEU A 112 -0.03 -6.23 -8.21
C LEU A 112 0.63 -4.86 -8.29
N CYS A 113 0.08 -3.89 -7.58
CA CYS A 113 0.60 -2.52 -7.54
C CYS A 113 0.96 -2.13 -6.09
N PRO A 114 2.07 -2.67 -5.54
CA PRO A 114 2.50 -2.41 -4.19
C PRO A 114 3.19 -1.05 -4.05
N HIS A 115 2.90 -0.33 -2.95
CA HIS A 115 3.66 0.81 -2.48
C HIS A 115 4.49 0.46 -1.25
N SER A 116 5.75 0.91 -1.19
CA SER A 116 6.57 0.81 0.03
C SER A 116 6.65 -0.63 0.57
N MET A 117 6.37 -0.83 1.85
CA MET A 117 6.49 -2.10 2.57
C MET A 117 5.69 -3.24 1.95
N SER A 118 4.58 -2.97 1.25
CA SER A 118 3.80 -4.01 0.58
C SER A 118 4.51 -4.64 -0.62
N GLY A 119 5.67 -4.11 -1.05
CA GLY A 119 6.56 -4.79 -1.99
C GLY A 119 6.95 -6.20 -1.52
N ILE A 120 7.21 -6.38 -0.23
CA ILE A 120 7.53 -7.69 0.35
C ILE A 120 6.35 -8.65 0.24
N GLU A 121 5.12 -8.18 0.48
CA GLU A 121 3.90 -8.99 0.34
C GLU A 121 3.64 -9.37 -1.13
N ALA A 122 3.81 -8.43 -2.06
CA ALA A 122 3.63 -8.67 -3.49
C ALA A 122 4.64 -9.68 -4.04
N LEU A 123 5.92 -9.55 -3.66
CA LEU A 123 6.96 -10.51 -4.02
C LEU A 123 6.65 -11.90 -3.46
N TYR A 124 6.20 -11.99 -2.20
CA TYR A 124 5.85 -13.25 -1.58
C TYR A 124 4.65 -13.92 -2.25
N LEU A 125 3.63 -13.14 -2.66
CA LEU A 125 2.50 -13.67 -3.42
C LEU A 125 2.98 -14.25 -4.76
N GLY A 126 3.84 -13.53 -5.49
CA GLY A 126 4.42 -14.01 -6.74
C GLY A 126 5.31 -15.27 -6.57
N GLN A 127 6.03 -15.39 -5.46
CA GLN A 127 6.82 -16.60 -5.14
C GLN A 127 5.94 -17.80 -4.84
N LYS A 128 4.91 -17.60 -4.02
CA LYS A 128 4.07 -18.70 -3.50
C LYS A 128 2.97 -19.13 -4.47
N TYR A 129 2.44 -18.17 -5.24
CA TYR A 129 1.32 -18.37 -6.16
C TYR A 129 1.58 -17.69 -7.52
N PRO A 130 2.62 -18.08 -8.27
CA PRO A 130 3.02 -17.39 -9.50
C PRO A 130 1.91 -17.34 -10.57
N SER A 131 1.03 -18.33 -10.62
CA SER A 131 -0.12 -18.34 -11.56
C SER A 131 -1.23 -17.34 -11.19
N GLU A 132 -1.19 -16.74 -10.00
CA GLU A 132 -2.16 -15.73 -9.58
C GLU A 132 -1.70 -14.29 -9.89
N VAL A 133 -0.45 -14.10 -10.37
CA VAL A 133 0.14 -12.79 -10.62
C VAL A 133 0.64 -12.69 -12.05
N SER A 134 0.09 -11.76 -12.82
CA SER A 134 0.50 -11.51 -14.21
C SER A 134 1.64 -10.51 -14.34
N ALA A 135 1.72 -9.53 -13.43
CA ALA A 135 2.78 -8.53 -13.38
C ALA A 135 2.86 -7.89 -11.99
N ILE A 136 3.99 -7.23 -11.69
CA ILE A 136 4.16 -6.37 -10.51
C ILE A 136 4.56 -4.97 -10.97
N VAL A 137 3.83 -3.96 -10.52
CA VAL A 137 4.12 -2.54 -10.75
C VAL A 137 4.45 -1.89 -9.41
N GLY A 138 5.73 -1.80 -9.09
CA GLY A 138 6.20 -1.26 -7.81
C GLY A 138 6.14 0.27 -7.77
N LEU A 139 5.32 0.83 -6.90
CA LEU A 139 5.27 2.27 -6.61
C LEU A 139 6.24 2.57 -5.47
N ASP A 140 7.49 2.84 -5.78
CA ASP A 140 8.57 3.00 -4.80
C ASP A 140 8.57 1.90 -3.74
N MET A 141 8.32 0.67 -4.19
CA MET A 141 8.16 -0.50 -3.32
C MET A 141 9.46 -0.87 -2.64
N SER A 142 9.39 -1.30 -1.40
CA SER A 142 10.56 -1.84 -0.70
C SER A 142 10.94 -3.22 -1.22
N VAL A 143 12.24 -3.44 -1.35
CA VAL A 143 12.86 -4.72 -1.68
C VAL A 143 13.46 -5.36 -0.41
N PRO A 144 13.73 -6.67 -0.36
CA PRO A 144 14.21 -7.32 0.87
C PRO A 144 15.43 -6.67 1.51
N GLU A 145 16.40 -6.22 0.72
CA GLU A 145 17.62 -5.56 1.19
C GLU A 145 17.35 -4.33 2.05
N ALA A 146 16.26 -3.58 1.78
CA ALA A 146 15.89 -2.39 2.55
C ALA A 146 15.65 -2.68 4.04
N TYR A 147 15.43 -3.93 4.44
CA TYR A 147 15.16 -4.29 5.83
C TYR A 147 16.33 -4.94 6.56
N GLU A 148 17.42 -5.28 5.89
CA GLU A 148 18.57 -5.94 6.52
C GLU A 148 19.14 -5.12 7.68
N ASN A 149 19.36 -3.83 7.44
CA ASN A 149 19.98 -2.91 8.40
C ASN A 149 18.99 -1.93 9.05
N MET A 150 17.69 -2.02 8.71
CA MET A 150 16.67 -1.13 9.27
C MET A 150 16.55 -1.30 10.78
N GLN A 151 16.51 -0.18 11.51
CA GLN A 151 16.28 -0.17 12.95
C GLN A 151 14.80 0.08 13.25
N ILE A 152 14.16 -0.88 13.92
CA ILE A 152 12.74 -0.79 14.28
C ILE A 152 12.63 -0.49 15.77
N ASN A 153 11.97 0.61 16.13
CA ASN A 153 11.77 1.01 17.52
C ASN A 153 10.31 0.86 17.94
N ILE A 154 9.89 -0.37 18.25
CA ILE A 154 8.51 -0.66 18.67
C ILE A 154 8.09 0.12 19.92
N PRO A 155 8.92 0.26 20.99
CA PRO A 155 8.57 1.13 22.13
C PRO A 155 8.22 2.56 21.72
N LEU A 156 8.97 3.17 20.80
CA LEU A 156 8.68 4.51 20.30
C LEU A 156 7.35 4.53 19.53
N MET A 157 7.10 3.54 18.66
CA MET A 157 5.83 3.45 17.92
C MET A 157 4.63 3.34 18.86
N LYS A 158 4.72 2.53 19.94
CA LYS A 158 3.68 2.43 20.96
C LYS A 158 3.48 3.73 21.73
N PHE A 159 4.55 4.47 21.99
CA PHE A 159 4.46 5.79 22.61
C PHE A 159 3.76 6.80 21.70
N LEU A 160 4.09 6.81 20.41
CA LEU A 160 3.42 7.64 19.40
C LEU A 160 1.94 7.24 19.21
N GLN A 161 1.63 5.93 19.21
CA GLN A 161 0.26 5.43 19.22
C GLN A 161 -0.54 5.95 20.42
N PHE A 162 0.05 5.91 21.62
CA PHE A 162 -0.59 6.50 22.79
C PHE A 162 -0.87 7.99 22.60
N GLY A 163 0.10 8.74 22.05
CA GLY A 163 -0.07 10.15 21.69
C GLY A 163 -1.23 10.39 20.73
N ALA A 164 -1.32 9.57 19.65
CA ALA A 164 -2.41 9.64 18.69
C ALA A 164 -3.78 9.37 19.36
N ASN A 165 -3.87 8.32 20.19
CA ASN A 165 -5.09 7.93 20.91
C ASN A 165 -5.61 8.99 21.90
N ILE A 166 -4.73 9.83 22.43
CA ILE A 166 -5.14 10.97 23.27
C ILE A 166 -5.31 12.28 22.47
N GLY A 167 -5.10 12.23 21.15
CA GLY A 167 -5.37 13.32 20.22
C GLY A 167 -4.24 14.33 20.04
N ILE A 168 -2.98 13.97 20.32
CA ILE A 168 -1.82 14.85 20.06
C ILE A 168 -1.74 15.18 18.57
N THR A 169 -2.07 14.25 17.69
CA THR A 169 -2.08 14.42 16.23
C THR A 169 -3.04 15.51 15.73
N ARG A 170 -3.95 16.01 16.57
CA ARG A 170 -4.84 17.14 16.25
C ARG A 170 -4.25 18.52 16.57
N ILE A 171 -3.04 18.60 17.13
CA ILE A 171 -2.42 19.90 17.50
C ILE A 171 -1.61 20.49 16.35
N GLY A 172 -1.40 19.76 15.28
CA GLY A 172 -0.65 20.20 14.11
C GLY A 172 -1.23 19.60 12.84
N ASP A 173 -0.55 19.83 11.72
CA ASP A 173 -0.97 19.38 10.40
C ASP A 173 -0.51 17.96 10.09
N PHE A 174 -0.54 17.06 11.08
CA PHE A 174 -0.08 15.66 10.92
C PHE A 174 -0.95 14.83 9.97
N SER A 175 -2.19 15.26 9.70
CA SER A 175 -3.08 14.60 8.74
C SER A 175 -2.89 15.09 7.30
N GLU A 176 -2.03 16.08 7.06
CA GLU A 176 -1.78 16.66 5.74
C GLU A 176 -0.76 15.78 4.97
N SER A 177 -1.26 14.68 4.42
CA SER A 177 -0.48 13.78 3.53
C SER A 177 -0.33 14.36 2.13
N ALA A 178 0.52 13.74 1.29
CA ALA A 178 0.67 14.11 -0.12
C ALA A 178 -0.68 13.96 -0.88
N ALA A 179 -1.48 12.94 -0.57
CA ALA A 179 -2.81 12.75 -1.14
C ALA A 179 -3.73 13.97 -0.90
N ILE A 180 -3.64 14.61 0.29
CA ILE A 180 -4.43 15.80 0.63
C ILE A 180 -3.88 17.06 -0.01
N THR A 181 -2.55 17.23 0.00
CA THR A 181 -1.90 18.51 -0.35
C THR A 181 -1.59 18.63 -1.84
N ILE A 182 -1.34 17.51 -2.52
CA ILE A 182 -0.87 17.46 -3.92
C ILE A 182 -1.83 16.64 -4.78
N GLY A 183 -2.40 15.56 -4.22
CA GLY A 183 -3.32 14.67 -4.92
C GLY A 183 -4.63 15.33 -5.37
N THR A 184 -5.49 14.56 -5.99
CA THR A 184 -6.74 15.02 -6.66
C THR A 184 -8.00 14.89 -5.80
N LEU A 185 -7.85 14.69 -4.48
CA LEU A 185 -9.00 14.53 -3.58
C LEU A 185 -9.89 15.79 -3.54
N THR A 186 -11.20 15.58 -3.59
CA THR A 186 -12.19 16.63 -3.32
C THR A 186 -12.13 17.06 -1.85
N ASP A 187 -12.72 18.19 -1.51
CA ASP A 187 -12.74 18.67 -0.12
C ASP A 187 -13.46 17.67 0.82
N GLU A 188 -14.54 17.03 0.36
CA GLU A 188 -15.24 15.99 1.12
C GLU A 188 -14.33 14.77 1.37
N GLU A 189 -13.58 14.32 0.36
CA GLU A 189 -12.64 13.21 0.49
C GLU A 189 -11.46 13.54 1.40
N LYS A 190 -10.97 14.78 1.37
CA LYS A 190 -9.96 15.26 2.33
C LYS A 190 -10.46 15.20 3.76
N ASP A 191 -11.73 15.56 3.99
CA ASP A 191 -12.34 15.47 5.33
C ASP A 191 -12.51 14.00 5.76
N ILE A 192 -12.88 13.09 4.85
CA ILE A 192 -12.93 11.66 5.11
C ILE A 192 -11.54 11.13 5.44
N TYR A 193 -10.51 11.50 4.64
CA TYR A 193 -9.12 11.09 4.88
C TYR A 193 -8.64 11.52 6.27
N ARG A 194 -8.87 12.78 6.66
CA ARG A 194 -8.52 13.29 8.00
C ARG A 194 -9.25 12.53 9.11
N ALA A 195 -10.54 12.24 8.93
CA ALA A 195 -11.32 11.47 9.91
C ALA A 195 -10.75 10.04 10.07
N ILE A 196 -10.39 9.38 8.96
CA ILE A 196 -9.72 8.07 8.99
C ILE A 196 -8.36 8.19 9.68
N PHE A 197 -7.54 9.17 9.32
CA PHE A 197 -6.23 9.40 9.94
C PHE A 197 -6.34 9.46 11.47
N PHE A 198 -7.28 10.24 12.01
CA PHE A 198 -7.46 10.36 13.47
C PHE A 198 -7.98 9.10 14.16
N THR A 199 -8.45 8.11 13.41
CA THR A 199 -8.94 6.83 13.95
C THR A 199 -7.98 5.67 13.70
N ARG A 200 -7.08 5.77 12.71
CA ARG A 200 -6.24 4.69 12.20
C ARG A 200 -4.73 4.91 12.37
N THR A 201 -4.31 6.07 12.87
CA THR A 201 -2.88 6.31 13.09
C THR A 201 -2.27 5.28 14.04
N LEU A 202 -1.29 4.50 13.54
CA LEU A 202 -0.54 3.52 14.29
C LEU A 202 -1.43 2.49 15.02
N THR A 203 -2.34 1.84 14.30
CA THR A 203 -3.13 0.73 14.87
C THR A 203 -2.23 -0.42 15.36
N ASN A 204 -2.75 -1.32 16.17
CA ASN A 204 -2.00 -2.50 16.60
C ASN A 204 -1.55 -3.34 15.41
N ASP A 205 -2.41 -3.49 14.39
CA ASP A 205 -2.07 -4.21 13.16
C ASP A 205 -0.88 -3.58 12.45
N MET A 206 -0.85 -2.24 12.29
CA MET A 206 0.29 -1.53 11.68
C MET A 206 1.59 -1.74 12.46
N ILE A 207 1.54 -1.70 13.80
CA ILE A 207 2.72 -1.92 14.64
C ILE A 207 3.18 -3.38 14.55
N ASN A 208 2.26 -4.34 14.54
CA ASN A 208 2.57 -5.76 14.43
C ASN A 208 3.15 -6.09 13.04
N GLU A 209 2.64 -5.46 11.96
CA GLU A 209 3.18 -5.57 10.60
C GLU A 209 4.64 -5.08 10.56
N VAL A 210 4.93 -3.88 11.08
CA VAL A 210 6.30 -3.36 11.16
C VAL A 210 7.19 -4.26 12.03
N SER A 211 6.68 -4.81 13.13
CA SER A 211 7.47 -5.70 13.99
C SER A 211 7.90 -6.99 13.30
N SER A 212 7.12 -7.46 12.31
CA SER A 212 7.36 -8.70 11.58
C SER A 212 8.13 -8.48 10.27
N ILE A 213 8.34 -7.23 9.84
CA ILE A 213 8.83 -6.94 8.49
C ILE A 213 10.22 -7.50 8.20
N LYS A 214 11.14 -7.48 9.18
CA LYS A 214 12.50 -8.01 8.98
C LYS A 214 12.49 -9.51 8.69
N SER A 215 11.75 -10.28 9.48
CA SER A 215 11.62 -11.73 9.25
C SER A 215 10.86 -12.04 7.96
N SER A 216 9.90 -11.20 7.61
CA SER A 216 9.17 -11.31 6.34
C SER A 216 10.08 -11.03 5.15
N ALA A 217 10.88 -9.96 5.19
CA ALA A 217 11.83 -9.61 4.15
C ALA A 217 12.94 -10.65 4.02
N GLU A 218 13.48 -11.17 5.13
CA GLU A 218 14.45 -12.26 5.14
C GLU A 218 13.89 -13.53 4.47
N LYS A 219 12.65 -13.90 4.81
CA LYS A 219 11.96 -15.05 4.20
C LYS A 219 11.82 -14.90 2.69
N VAL A 220 11.44 -13.71 2.21
CA VAL A 220 11.30 -13.40 0.78
C VAL A 220 12.66 -13.35 0.10
N GLY A 221 13.66 -12.69 0.71
CA GLY A 221 15.01 -12.56 0.14
C GLY A 221 15.78 -13.87 0.04
N ASN A 222 15.53 -14.82 0.95
CA ASN A 222 16.15 -16.15 0.94
C ASN A 222 15.47 -17.12 -0.04
N SER A 223 14.39 -16.73 -0.70
CA SER A 223 13.69 -17.52 -1.69
C SER A 223 14.04 -17.04 -3.10
N GLU A 224 13.86 -17.90 -4.11
CA GLU A 224 14.01 -17.49 -5.50
C GLU A 224 13.00 -16.41 -5.88
N MET A 225 13.45 -15.32 -6.52
CA MET A 225 12.56 -14.23 -6.94
C MET A 225 11.58 -14.71 -8.02
N PRO A 226 10.32 -14.24 -7.97
CA PRO A 226 9.32 -14.67 -8.93
C PRO A 226 9.71 -14.23 -10.35
N GLN A 227 9.57 -15.14 -11.31
CA GLN A 227 9.81 -14.88 -12.73
C GLN A 227 8.57 -14.26 -13.37
N ILE A 228 8.24 -13.05 -12.95
CA ILE A 228 7.04 -12.29 -13.35
C ILE A 228 7.52 -10.95 -13.91
N PRO A 229 6.92 -10.42 -14.99
CA PRO A 229 7.24 -9.08 -15.48
C PRO A 229 7.08 -8.03 -14.38
N MET A 230 8.09 -7.16 -14.21
CA MET A 230 8.05 -6.10 -13.19
C MET A 230 8.44 -4.75 -13.77
N LEU A 231 7.68 -3.71 -13.39
CA LEU A 231 8.01 -2.31 -13.62
C LEU A 231 8.15 -1.63 -12.25
N LEU A 232 9.28 -0.99 -12.00
CA LEU A 232 9.59 -0.33 -10.73
C LEU A 232 9.66 1.19 -10.95
N PHE A 233 8.84 1.94 -10.24
CA PHE A 233 9.00 3.38 -10.09
C PHE A 233 9.82 3.63 -8.83
N CYS A 234 10.91 4.38 -8.96
CA CYS A 234 11.86 4.62 -7.87
C CYS A 234 11.97 6.12 -7.60
N SER A 235 11.69 6.53 -6.38
CA SER A 235 11.78 7.90 -5.89
C SER A 235 13.24 8.33 -5.62
N ASP A 236 13.40 9.57 -5.11
CA ASP A 236 14.67 10.05 -4.57
C ASP A 236 14.96 9.57 -3.13
N GLY A 237 14.10 8.72 -2.57
CA GLY A 237 14.21 8.17 -1.22
C GLY A 237 13.74 9.11 -0.10
N SER A 238 13.42 10.37 -0.39
CA SER A 238 12.93 11.30 0.62
C SER A 238 11.47 11.01 1.02
N GLY A 239 11.08 11.46 2.21
CA GLY A 239 9.68 11.45 2.63
C GLY A 239 9.14 10.10 3.11
N GLY A 240 10.00 9.11 3.46
CA GLY A 240 9.46 7.88 4.06
C GLY A 240 10.39 6.67 4.09
N THR A 241 11.40 6.58 3.23
CA THR A 241 12.24 5.36 3.14
C THR A 241 13.24 5.23 4.30
N GLY A 242 13.71 6.36 4.85
CA GLY A 242 14.79 6.39 5.85
C GLY A 242 16.19 6.26 5.28
N TYR A 243 16.34 6.28 3.95
CA TYR A 243 17.61 6.16 3.22
C TYR A 243 17.97 7.45 2.49
N THR A 244 19.24 7.62 2.13
CA THR A 244 19.64 8.66 1.15
C THR A 244 19.22 8.23 -0.25
N LYS A 245 19.19 9.21 -1.18
CA LYS A 245 18.87 8.93 -2.61
C LYS A 245 19.77 7.84 -3.18
N GLU A 246 21.06 7.93 -2.95
CA GLU A 246 22.04 6.98 -3.48
C GLU A 246 21.83 5.57 -2.91
N GLN A 247 21.53 5.46 -1.62
CA GLN A 247 21.25 4.17 -0.97
C GLN A 247 19.96 3.55 -1.50
N TRP A 248 18.88 4.34 -1.53
CA TRP A 248 17.57 3.86 -1.97
C TRP A 248 17.60 3.44 -3.45
N GLN A 249 18.09 4.31 -4.32
CA GLN A 249 18.18 4.02 -5.76
C GLN A 249 19.17 2.88 -6.05
N GLY A 250 20.25 2.74 -5.27
CA GLY A 250 21.19 1.63 -5.39
C GLY A 250 20.52 0.27 -5.14
N MET A 251 19.81 0.12 -4.02
CA MET A 251 19.06 -1.11 -3.71
C MET A 251 18.02 -1.44 -4.79
N GLN A 252 17.29 -0.43 -5.27
CA GLN A 252 16.30 -0.61 -6.35
C GLN A 252 16.95 -1.04 -7.67
N ALA A 253 18.09 -0.45 -8.03
CA ALA A 253 18.83 -0.80 -9.25
C ALA A 253 19.38 -2.22 -9.18
N ASP A 254 19.95 -2.63 -8.06
CA ASP A 254 20.48 -3.99 -7.87
C ASP A 254 19.35 -5.03 -7.92
N PHE A 255 18.22 -4.75 -7.29
CA PHE A 255 17.03 -5.60 -7.37
C PHE A 255 16.50 -5.70 -8.80
N ALA A 256 16.35 -4.57 -9.51
CA ALA A 256 15.91 -4.56 -10.90
C ALA A 256 16.81 -5.38 -11.81
N LYS A 257 18.14 -5.28 -11.62
CA LYS A 257 19.12 -6.09 -12.36
C LYS A 257 19.00 -7.58 -12.03
N GLN A 258 18.82 -7.94 -10.76
CA GLN A 258 18.66 -9.33 -10.33
C GLN A 258 17.40 -9.98 -10.91
N THR A 259 16.31 -9.24 -11.02
CA THR A 259 15.01 -9.73 -11.46
C THR A 259 14.72 -9.45 -12.94
N ASN A 260 15.64 -8.81 -13.65
CA ASN A 260 15.47 -8.34 -15.03
C ASN A 260 14.22 -7.45 -15.17
N SER A 261 13.98 -6.57 -14.18
CA SER A 261 12.84 -5.67 -14.13
C SER A 261 13.13 -4.35 -14.84
N GLU A 262 12.09 -3.72 -15.41
CA GLU A 262 12.16 -2.32 -15.85
C GLU A 262 12.19 -1.40 -14.62
N ILE A 263 12.98 -0.31 -14.66
CA ILE A 263 13.02 0.68 -13.60
C ILE A 263 12.95 2.09 -14.17
N ILE A 264 12.09 2.93 -13.58
CA ILE A 264 11.91 4.34 -13.93
C ILE A 264 12.19 5.18 -12.69
N TYR A 265 13.20 6.04 -12.79
CA TYR A 265 13.53 6.98 -11.72
C TYR A 265 12.66 8.23 -11.81
N LEU A 266 12.11 8.62 -10.65
CA LEU A 266 11.27 9.81 -10.48
C LEU A 266 11.98 10.82 -9.57
N ASP A 267 11.85 12.10 -9.91
CA ASP A 267 12.46 13.18 -9.11
C ASP A 267 11.45 13.74 -8.09
N CYS A 268 10.97 12.86 -7.24
CA CYS A 268 10.00 13.16 -6.20
C CYS A 268 10.22 12.25 -4.98
N GLY A 269 9.52 12.54 -3.88
CA GLY A 269 9.56 11.74 -2.66
C GLY A 269 8.80 10.42 -2.76
N HIS A 270 8.82 9.68 -1.67
CA HIS A 270 8.35 8.28 -1.52
C HIS A 270 6.90 8.01 -1.98
N TYR A 271 5.97 8.96 -1.83
CA TYR A 271 4.57 8.81 -2.27
C TYR A 271 4.42 9.17 -3.75
N VAL A 272 5.16 8.46 -4.61
CA VAL A 272 5.25 8.72 -6.06
C VAL A 272 3.89 8.82 -6.75
N HIS A 273 2.90 8.06 -6.30
CA HIS A 273 1.54 8.01 -6.83
C HIS A 273 0.70 9.26 -6.54
N ASP A 274 1.18 10.15 -5.67
CA ASP A 274 0.58 11.46 -5.43
C ASP A 274 1.30 12.58 -6.21
N TYR A 275 2.62 12.41 -6.44
CA TYR A 275 3.44 13.42 -7.12
C TYR A 275 3.41 13.27 -8.64
N GLU A 276 3.59 12.04 -9.14
CA GLU A 276 3.84 11.74 -10.55
C GLU A 276 2.74 10.84 -11.16
N TYR A 277 1.52 10.89 -10.61
CA TYR A 277 0.41 9.98 -10.98
C TYR A 277 0.11 9.96 -12.48
N ASN A 278 0.20 11.10 -13.19
CA ASN A 278 -0.02 11.15 -14.65
C ASN A 278 1.03 10.32 -15.41
N ARG A 279 2.32 10.57 -15.14
CA ARG A 279 3.42 9.84 -15.76
C ARG A 279 3.37 8.35 -15.42
N ILE A 280 3.10 8.03 -14.16
CA ILE A 280 3.00 6.64 -13.71
C ILE A 280 1.85 5.92 -14.42
N ALA A 281 0.69 6.56 -14.58
CA ALA A 281 -0.44 5.96 -15.29
C ALA A 281 -0.10 5.66 -16.77
N ASP A 282 0.55 6.60 -17.47
CA ASP A 282 0.98 6.41 -18.87
C ASP A 282 1.97 5.23 -19.00
N GLU A 283 2.97 5.17 -18.13
CA GLU A 283 3.98 4.11 -18.15
C GLU A 283 3.41 2.74 -17.79
N ILE A 284 2.45 2.67 -16.84
CA ILE A 284 1.73 1.43 -16.50
C ILE A 284 0.98 0.93 -17.75
N MET A 285 0.23 1.79 -18.44
CA MET A 285 -0.51 1.40 -19.62
C MET A 285 0.42 0.87 -20.73
N LEU A 286 1.53 1.56 -20.98
CA LEU A 286 2.53 1.11 -21.95
C LEU A 286 3.18 -0.22 -21.57
N PHE A 287 3.50 -0.43 -20.31
CA PHE A 287 4.11 -1.66 -19.80
C PHE A 287 3.15 -2.85 -19.94
N LEU A 288 1.89 -2.66 -19.53
CA LEU A 288 0.90 -3.75 -19.57
C LEU A 288 0.53 -4.12 -21.01
N ASP A 289 0.41 -3.15 -21.93
CA ASP A 289 0.14 -3.42 -23.34
C ASP A 289 1.28 -4.25 -23.99
N ARG A 290 2.55 -3.96 -23.65
CA ARG A 290 3.69 -4.77 -24.11
C ARG A 290 3.69 -6.18 -23.52
N SER A 291 3.33 -6.32 -22.25
CA SER A 291 3.32 -7.61 -21.57
C SER A 291 2.24 -8.55 -22.10
N GLU A 292 1.08 -8.02 -22.48
CA GLU A 292 0.02 -8.81 -23.15
C GLU A 292 0.47 -9.31 -24.53
N ALA A 293 1.03 -8.43 -25.36
CA ALA A 293 1.49 -8.80 -26.70
C ALA A 293 2.54 -9.93 -26.70
N LEU A 294 3.36 -10.01 -25.64
CA LEU A 294 4.36 -11.08 -25.47
C LEU A 294 3.71 -12.41 -25.03
N ASN A 295 2.59 -12.39 -24.31
CA ASN A 295 1.90 -13.61 -23.88
C ASN A 295 1.01 -14.22 -24.96
N GLU A 296 0.64 -13.45 -26.00
CA GLU A 296 -0.16 -13.91 -27.13
C GLU A 296 0.68 -14.46 -28.30
N SER A 297 2.00 -14.28 -28.28
CA SER A 297 2.96 -14.71 -29.32
C SER A 297 3.59 -16.05 -28.97
#